data_dffde42983e5795fd86aec7d101f8489
#
_entry.id   dffde42983e5795fd86aec7d101f8489
#
_cell.length_a   1.000
_cell.length_b   1.000
_cell.length_c   1.000
_cell.angle_alpha   90.00
_cell.angle_beta   90.00
_cell.angle_gamma   90.00
#
_symmetry.space_group_name_H-M   'P 1'
#
loop_
_entity.id
_entity.type
_entity.pdbx_description
1 polymer ?
#
loop_
_entity_poly.entity_id
_entity_poly.type
_entity_poly.pdbx_seq_one_letter_code
_entity_poly.pdbx_strand_id
1 'polypeptide(L)'
;MHKGKELVIKPATSINDINGFLSSMRRSNVKLLYLDPKLVVGKDFKTIYPSDQADIVICETIEELRKIKALNKRCGFAKKVYDNNDLDEIVTASAIGPDLVIIETTDWKIIPLENIIARLHKSGTKIYTTANSVDEVRTMFAILELGTDGVIFTIKDENQVSELGSFLENINLPLQAARIVEIKDVGPGERVCIDTASMLKMGEGLLVGSKANFLFLIHNESVGSSFTSPRPFRVNAGAVYCYTLLPDGKTKYLSEVESGAEVMVVNREGVSRQVVVGRSKIETRPLRLIKAEIKGEQ
;
A
#
# COMPACT_ATOMS: atom_id res chain seq x y z
N MET A 1 1.97 3.42 5.02
CA MET A 1 2.31 2.57 6.18
C MET A 1 1.61 1.23 6.00
N HIS A 2 2.24 0.29 5.26
CA HIS A 2 1.65 -1.03 4.98
C HIS A 2 2.23 -2.14 5.87
N LYS A 3 2.94 -1.77 6.95
CA LYS A 3 3.53 -2.73 7.89
C LYS A 3 2.41 -3.55 8.54
N GLY A 4 2.34 -4.83 8.19
CA GLY A 4 1.31 -5.75 8.67
C GLY A 4 0.15 -6.01 7.71
N LYS A 5 0.13 -5.40 6.51
CA LYS A 5 -0.85 -5.73 5.46
C LYS A 5 -0.56 -7.11 4.87
N GLU A 6 -1.60 -7.89 4.64
CA GLU A 6 -1.46 -9.28 4.17
C GLU A 6 -2.16 -9.46 2.83
N LEU A 7 -1.43 -9.96 1.83
CA LEU A 7 -2.00 -10.38 0.55
C LEU A 7 -2.23 -11.88 0.56
N VAL A 8 -3.45 -12.27 0.31
CA VAL A 8 -3.86 -13.68 0.14
C VAL A 8 -4.16 -13.90 -1.33
N ILE A 9 -3.51 -14.87 -1.94
CA ILE A 9 -3.74 -15.18 -3.35
C ILE A 9 -4.74 -16.33 -3.48
N LYS A 10 -5.76 -16.11 -4.31
CA LYS A 10 -6.76 -17.10 -4.70
C LYS A 10 -6.60 -17.38 -6.20
N PRO A 11 -6.31 -18.62 -6.63
CA PRO A 11 -6.32 -18.94 -8.05
C PRO A 11 -7.73 -18.82 -8.61
N ALA A 12 -7.87 -18.25 -9.80
CA ALA A 12 -9.13 -18.31 -10.54
C ALA A 12 -9.43 -19.75 -10.97
N THR A 13 -10.69 -20.07 -11.17
CA THR A 13 -11.15 -21.40 -11.62
C THR A 13 -10.59 -21.80 -13.00
N SER A 14 -10.10 -20.83 -13.76
CA SER A 14 -9.42 -21.07 -15.05
C SER A 14 -7.99 -21.60 -14.93
N ILE A 15 -7.39 -21.56 -13.74
CA ILE A 15 -6.02 -22.08 -13.51
C ILE A 15 -6.11 -23.59 -13.27
N ASN A 16 -5.76 -24.38 -14.28
CA ASN A 16 -5.81 -25.84 -14.22
C ASN A 16 -4.51 -26.46 -13.69
N ASP A 17 -3.35 -25.79 -13.88
CA ASP A 17 -2.06 -26.24 -13.39
C ASP A 17 -1.76 -25.63 -11.99
N ILE A 18 -2.25 -26.29 -10.95
CA ILE A 18 -2.00 -25.87 -9.56
C ILE A 18 -0.51 -26.00 -9.18
N ASN A 19 0.24 -26.96 -9.73
CA ASN A 19 1.66 -27.11 -9.40
C ASN A 19 2.51 -25.99 -10.01
N GLY A 20 2.25 -25.61 -11.25
CA GLY A 20 2.84 -24.43 -11.89
C GLY A 20 2.51 -23.15 -11.11
N PHE A 21 1.24 -22.98 -10.75
CA PHE A 21 0.78 -21.88 -9.92
C PHE A 21 1.54 -21.80 -8.58
N LEU A 22 1.62 -22.90 -7.81
CA LEU A 22 2.34 -22.92 -6.53
C LEU A 22 3.84 -22.62 -6.70
N SER A 23 4.44 -23.08 -7.80
CA SER A 23 5.83 -22.80 -8.12
C SER A 23 6.08 -21.31 -8.38
N SER A 24 5.15 -20.66 -9.06
CA SER A 24 5.16 -19.21 -9.30
C SER A 24 5.00 -18.42 -7.97
N MET A 25 4.06 -18.85 -7.11
CA MET A 25 3.85 -18.22 -5.81
C MET A 25 5.08 -18.28 -4.90
N ARG A 26 5.85 -19.38 -4.93
CA ARG A 26 7.12 -19.49 -4.20
C ARG A 26 8.13 -18.43 -4.65
N ARG A 27 8.23 -18.20 -5.96
CA ARG A 27 9.13 -17.17 -6.53
C ARG A 27 8.72 -15.75 -6.16
N SER A 28 7.42 -15.51 -6.01
CA SER A 28 6.85 -14.18 -5.72
C SER A 28 6.77 -13.84 -4.23
N ASN A 29 7.39 -14.63 -3.35
CA ASN A 29 7.40 -14.45 -1.89
C ASN A 29 5.99 -14.37 -1.24
N VAL A 30 4.96 -14.85 -1.91
CA VAL A 30 3.60 -14.98 -1.35
C VAL A 30 3.63 -16.05 -0.26
N LYS A 31 2.96 -15.80 0.88
CA LYS A 31 2.92 -16.69 2.03
C LYS A 31 1.53 -17.19 2.38
N LEU A 32 0.49 -16.54 1.90
CA LEU A 32 -0.91 -16.84 2.22
C LEU A 32 -1.68 -17.18 0.95
N LEU A 33 -2.37 -18.33 0.96
CA LEU A 33 -3.20 -18.78 -0.15
C LEU A 33 -4.64 -19.03 0.32
N TYR A 34 -5.62 -18.62 -0.47
CA TYR A 34 -7.01 -19.05 -0.34
C TYR A 34 -7.21 -20.26 -1.25
N LEU A 35 -6.84 -21.43 -0.74
CA LEU A 35 -6.81 -22.68 -1.50
C LEU A 35 -7.06 -23.88 -0.57
N ASP A 36 -7.68 -24.95 -1.10
CA ASP A 36 -7.86 -26.20 -0.36
C ASP A 36 -6.50 -26.73 0.10
N PRO A 37 -6.28 -26.95 1.40
CA PRO A 37 -5.01 -27.46 1.93
C PRO A 37 -4.54 -28.77 1.30
N LYS A 38 -5.47 -29.59 0.82
CA LYS A 38 -5.15 -30.86 0.13
C LYS A 38 -4.39 -30.66 -1.18
N LEU A 39 -4.51 -29.49 -1.78
CA LEU A 39 -3.83 -29.12 -3.03
C LEU A 39 -2.45 -28.50 -2.77
N VAL A 40 -2.13 -28.15 -1.52
CA VAL A 40 -0.89 -27.48 -1.15
C VAL A 40 0.11 -28.53 -0.65
N VAL A 41 1.16 -28.77 -1.44
CA VAL A 41 2.26 -29.67 -1.07
C VAL A 41 3.38 -28.87 -0.41
N GLY A 42 3.74 -29.26 0.82
CA GLY A 42 4.82 -28.63 1.59
C GLY A 42 4.32 -27.63 2.64
N LYS A 43 5.28 -26.95 3.32
CA LYS A 43 5.02 -25.99 4.40
C LYS A 43 5.34 -24.53 3.99
N ASP A 44 5.49 -24.28 2.72
CA ASP A 44 5.92 -22.97 2.20
C ASP A 44 4.78 -21.92 2.31
N PHE A 45 3.54 -22.38 2.32
CA PHE A 45 2.36 -21.54 2.36
C PHE A 45 1.50 -21.85 3.57
N LYS A 46 0.82 -20.82 4.06
CA LYS A 46 -0.32 -20.95 4.97
C LYS A 46 -1.62 -20.84 4.17
N THR A 47 -2.59 -21.65 4.53
CA THR A 47 -3.87 -21.71 3.84
C THR A 47 -4.98 -21.06 4.66
N ILE A 48 -5.84 -20.31 3.98
CA ILE A 48 -7.10 -19.78 4.48
C ILE A 48 -8.18 -20.41 3.63
N TYR A 49 -9.04 -21.26 4.23
CA TYR A 49 -10.02 -22.01 3.45
C TYR A 49 -11.14 -22.56 4.35
N PRO A 50 -12.36 -22.81 3.85
CA PRO A 50 -13.42 -23.46 4.60
C PRO A 50 -13.18 -24.97 4.72
N SER A 51 -12.11 -25.35 5.38
CA SER A 51 -11.70 -26.73 5.67
C SER A 51 -11.03 -26.79 7.04
N ASP A 52 -11.33 -27.82 7.81
CA ASP A 52 -10.75 -28.04 9.13
C ASP A 52 -9.24 -28.35 9.11
N GLN A 53 -8.68 -28.62 7.93
CA GLN A 53 -7.25 -28.83 7.67
C GLN A 53 -6.50 -27.53 7.33
N ALA A 54 -7.22 -26.41 7.13
CA ALA A 54 -6.59 -25.13 6.83
C ALA A 54 -5.88 -24.53 8.06
N ASP A 55 -4.83 -23.72 7.83
CA ASP A 55 -4.16 -22.98 8.89
C ASP A 55 -5.09 -21.97 9.55
N ILE A 56 -6.03 -21.39 8.77
CA ILE A 56 -7.13 -20.57 9.26
C ILE A 56 -8.42 -21.10 8.64
N VAL A 57 -9.29 -21.64 9.46
CA VAL A 57 -10.57 -22.21 9.03
C VAL A 57 -11.59 -21.09 8.81
N ILE A 58 -12.16 -21.00 7.63
CA ILE A 58 -13.18 -20.00 7.32
C ILE A 58 -14.56 -20.59 7.60
N CYS A 59 -15.33 -19.86 8.40
CA CYS A 59 -16.71 -20.17 8.77
C CYS A 59 -17.66 -19.17 8.11
N GLU A 60 -18.79 -19.62 7.63
CA GLU A 60 -19.83 -18.78 7.02
C GLU A 60 -21.02 -18.54 7.97
N THR A 61 -21.08 -19.29 9.06
CA THR A 61 -22.11 -19.14 10.10
C THR A 61 -21.49 -18.91 11.48
N ILE A 62 -22.23 -18.20 12.33
CA ILE A 62 -21.83 -17.95 13.72
C ILE A 62 -21.71 -19.27 14.52
N GLU A 63 -22.54 -20.26 14.20
CA GLU A 63 -22.51 -21.56 14.86
C GLU A 63 -21.21 -22.33 14.54
N GLU A 64 -20.81 -22.36 13.27
CA GLU A 64 -19.53 -22.93 12.84
C GLU A 64 -18.37 -22.21 13.52
N LEU A 65 -18.39 -20.87 13.52
CA LEU A 65 -17.35 -20.06 14.15
C LEU A 65 -17.18 -20.43 15.63
N ARG A 66 -18.27 -20.55 16.37
CA ARG A 66 -18.24 -20.97 17.79
C ARG A 66 -17.67 -22.38 17.96
N LYS A 67 -18.06 -23.33 17.08
CA LYS A 67 -17.54 -24.71 17.11
C LYS A 67 -16.03 -24.76 16.89
N ILE A 68 -15.55 -24.10 15.84
CA ILE A 68 -14.12 -24.09 15.51
C ILE A 68 -13.31 -23.36 16.60
N LYS A 69 -13.84 -22.26 17.14
CA LYS A 69 -13.21 -21.52 18.24
C LYS A 69 -13.10 -22.38 19.53
N ALA A 70 -14.14 -23.16 19.84
CA ALA A 70 -14.13 -24.08 20.98
C ALA A 70 -13.07 -25.20 20.85
N LEU A 71 -12.65 -25.53 19.63
CA LEU A 71 -11.54 -26.46 19.34
C LEU A 71 -10.16 -25.81 19.43
N ASN A 72 -10.04 -24.54 19.83
CA ASN A 72 -8.82 -23.74 19.86
C ASN A 72 -8.09 -23.66 18.49
N LYS A 73 -8.81 -23.80 17.39
CA LYS A 73 -8.28 -23.62 16.05
C LYS A 73 -8.33 -22.14 15.66
N ARG A 74 -7.38 -21.73 14.83
CA ARG A 74 -7.43 -20.43 14.18
C ARG A 74 -8.60 -20.39 13.21
N CYS A 75 -9.39 -19.32 13.27
CA CYS A 75 -10.59 -19.23 12.46
C CYS A 75 -10.85 -17.80 11.98
N GLY A 76 -11.54 -17.71 10.86
CA GLY A 76 -12.06 -16.49 10.29
C GLY A 76 -13.57 -16.62 10.01
N PHE A 77 -14.24 -15.50 9.90
CA PHE A 77 -15.66 -15.43 9.53
C PHE A 77 -15.79 -14.74 8.18
N ALA A 78 -16.42 -15.39 7.21
CA ALA A 78 -16.69 -14.82 5.89
C ALA A 78 -18.17 -14.47 5.73
N LYS A 79 -18.44 -13.27 5.24
CA LYS A 79 -19.82 -12.82 4.98
C LYS A 79 -19.89 -12.00 3.70
N LYS A 80 -20.86 -12.34 2.88
CA LYS A 80 -21.25 -11.51 1.74
C LYS A 80 -22.25 -10.47 2.21
N VAL A 81 -21.93 -9.21 1.98
CA VAL A 81 -22.68 -8.07 2.48
C VAL A 81 -23.60 -7.53 1.38
N TYR A 82 -24.88 -7.51 1.67
CA TYR A 82 -25.95 -6.96 0.84
C TYR A 82 -26.64 -5.77 1.55
N ASP A 83 -26.73 -5.81 2.88
CA ASP A 83 -27.42 -4.79 3.68
C ASP A 83 -26.76 -4.58 5.06
N ASN A 84 -27.41 -3.73 5.89
CA ASN A 84 -26.92 -3.42 7.24
C ASN A 84 -27.02 -4.60 8.21
N ASN A 85 -27.95 -5.55 8.01
CA ASN A 85 -28.07 -6.71 8.88
C ASN A 85 -26.83 -7.61 8.75
N ASP A 86 -26.31 -7.75 7.52
CA ASP A 86 -25.05 -8.47 7.28
C ASP A 86 -23.86 -7.81 7.98
N LEU A 87 -23.83 -6.46 8.04
CA LEU A 87 -22.81 -5.74 8.80
C LEU A 87 -22.93 -5.99 10.31
N ASP A 88 -24.13 -6.05 10.84
CA ASP A 88 -24.38 -6.33 12.26
C ASP A 88 -24.03 -7.79 12.62
N GLU A 89 -24.23 -8.73 11.70
CA GLU A 89 -23.77 -10.12 11.85
C GLU A 89 -22.25 -10.22 11.90
N ILE A 90 -21.52 -9.46 11.07
CA ILE A 90 -20.05 -9.39 11.10
C ILE A 90 -19.57 -8.84 12.45
N VAL A 91 -20.21 -7.80 12.98
CA VAL A 91 -19.89 -7.25 14.31
C VAL A 91 -20.13 -8.29 15.40
N THR A 92 -21.24 -9.02 15.33
CA THR A 92 -21.57 -10.10 16.25
C THR A 92 -20.54 -11.23 16.20
N ALA A 93 -20.15 -11.65 14.99
CA ALA A 93 -19.09 -12.64 14.77
C ALA A 93 -17.74 -12.17 15.34
N SER A 94 -17.39 -10.89 15.14
CA SER A 94 -16.16 -10.32 15.67
C SER A 94 -16.08 -10.37 17.20
N ALA A 95 -17.21 -10.25 17.91
CA ALA A 95 -17.26 -10.37 19.36
C ALA A 95 -16.90 -11.79 19.88
N ILE A 96 -16.99 -12.82 19.04
CA ILE A 96 -16.54 -14.20 19.35
C ILE A 96 -15.01 -14.28 19.32
N GLY A 97 -14.34 -13.32 18.67
CA GLY A 97 -12.89 -13.20 18.59
C GLY A 97 -12.25 -14.10 17.53
N PRO A 98 -12.71 -14.11 16.27
CA PRO A 98 -11.99 -14.75 15.17
C PRO A 98 -10.68 -14.02 14.91
N ASP A 99 -9.71 -14.70 14.26
CA ASP A 99 -8.45 -14.07 13.83
C ASP A 99 -8.70 -13.00 12.76
N LEU A 100 -9.70 -13.23 11.89
CA LEU A 100 -10.07 -12.31 10.82
C LEU A 100 -11.54 -12.42 10.43
N VAL A 101 -12.05 -11.36 9.79
CA VAL A 101 -13.33 -11.35 9.07
C VAL A 101 -13.06 -11.08 7.59
N ILE A 102 -13.74 -11.79 6.70
CA ILE A 102 -13.69 -11.60 5.26
C ILE A 102 -15.01 -10.97 4.83
N ILE A 103 -14.93 -9.79 4.22
CA ILE A 103 -16.05 -9.01 3.74
C ILE A 103 -16.08 -9.09 2.23
N GLU A 104 -17.10 -9.73 1.69
CA GLU A 104 -17.36 -9.78 0.25
C GLU A 104 -18.51 -8.84 -0.07
N THR A 105 -18.30 -7.91 -0.99
CA THR A 105 -19.35 -7.00 -1.48
C THR A 105 -19.45 -7.11 -3.00
N THR A 106 -20.66 -7.02 -3.55
CA THR A 106 -20.90 -7.07 -4.99
C THR A 106 -20.74 -5.70 -5.64
N ASP A 107 -21.47 -4.74 -5.11
CA ASP A 107 -21.50 -3.36 -5.59
C ASP A 107 -21.10 -2.42 -4.45
N TRP A 108 -20.52 -1.25 -4.76
CA TRP A 108 -20.19 -0.24 -3.74
C TRP A 108 -19.33 -0.76 -2.58
N LYS A 109 -18.20 -1.38 -2.90
CA LYS A 109 -17.30 -2.00 -1.91
C LYS A 109 -16.85 -1.05 -0.80
N ILE A 110 -16.69 0.24 -1.10
CA ILE A 110 -16.06 1.22 -0.20
C ILE A 110 -16.92 1.49 1.02
N ILE A 111 -18.20 1.84 0.86
CA ILE A 111 -19.07 2.28 1.98
C ILE A 111 -19.27 1.18 3.04
N PRO A 112 -19.59 -0.08 2.69
CA PRO A 112 -19.67 -1.14 3.69
C PRO A 112 -18.34 -1.35 4.43
N LEU A 113 -17.20 -1.28 3.72
CA LEU A 113 -15.88 -1.46 4.33
C LEU A 113 -15.53 -0.32 5.30
N GLU A 114 -15.86 0.94 4.96
CA GLU A 114 -15.67 2.08 5.85
C GLU A 114 -16.44 1.88 7.16
N ASN A 115 -17.71 1.47 7.08
CA ASN A 115 -18.52 1.21 8.26
C ASN A 115 -17.94 0.11 9.15
N ILE A 116 -17.47 -0.99 8.55
CA ILE A 116 -16.88 -2.11 9.30
C ILE A 116 -15.52 -1.72 9.89
N ILE A 117 -14.65 -1.06 9.14
CA ILE A 117 -13.36 -0.56 9.65
C ILE A 117 -13.60 0.32 10.88
N ALA A 118 -14.56 1.25 10.81
CA ALA A 118 -14.88 2.13 11.93
C ALA A 118 -15.40 1.36 13.16
N ARG A 119 -16.25 0.34 12.96
CA ARG A 119 -16.83 -0.47 14.04
C ARG A 119 -15.83 -1.45 14.68
N LEU A 120 -14.94 -2.04 13.88
CA LEU A 120 -14.01 -3.09 14.32
C LEU A 120 -12.60 -2.60 14.65
N HIS A 121 -12.30 -1.32 14.46
CA HIS A 121 -10.96 -0.73 14.64
C HIS A 121 -10.25 -1.11 15.96
N LYS A 122 -11.03 -1.42 17.03
CA LYS A 122 -10.48 -1.77 18.35
C LYS A 122 -10.76 -3.22 18.77
N SER A 123 -11.32 -4.04 17.89
CA SER A 123 -11.73 -5.41 18.24
C SER A 123 -10.57 -6.41 18.32
N GLY A 124 -9.43 -6.09 17.71
CA GLY A 124 -8.31 -7.02 17.55
C GLY A 124 -8.50 -8.04 16.40
N THR A 125 -9.68 -8.08 15.78
CA THR A 125 -9.98 -8.92 14.61
C THR A 125 -9.49 -8.25 13.35
N LYS A 126 -8.72 -8.94 12.51
CA LYS A 126 -8.26 -8.41 11.22
C LYS A 126 -9.40 -8.35 10.21
N ILE A 127 -9.41 -7.30 9.40
CA ILE A 127 -10.43 -7.07 8.36
C ILE A 127 -9.82 -7.39 7.00
N TYR A 128 -10.40 -8.37 6.31
CA TYR A 128 -10.04 -8.77 4.97
C TYR A 128 -11.19 -8.49 4.00
N THR A 129 -10.86 -8.25 2.74
CA THR A 129 -11.83 -8.12 1.65
C THR A 129 -11.31 -8.80 0.39
N THR A 130 -12.16 -8.90 -0.63
CA THR A 130 -11.81 -9.50 -1.93
C THR A 130 -11.51 -8.43 -2.97
N ALA A 131 -10.59 -8.72 -3.89
CA ALA A 131 -10.28 -7.87 -5.03
C ALA A 131 -10.07 -8.73 -6.30
N ASN A 132 -10.42 -8.16 -7.47
CA ASN A 132 -10.32 -8.82 -8.77
C ASN A 132 -9.35 -8.09 -9.73
N SER A 133 -8.80 -6.95 -9.31
CA SER A 133 -7.77 -6.20 -10.03
C SER A 133 -6.72 -5.65 -9.07
N VAL A 134 -5.55 -5.33 -9.61
CA VAL A 134 -4.44 -4.74 -8.85
C VAL A 134 -4.84 -3.37 -8.27
N ASP A 135 -5.59 -2.57 -9.03
CA ASP A 135 -6.07 -1.26 -8.57
C ASP A 135 -7.08 -1.39 -7.43
N GLU A 136 -7.94 -2.41 -7.47
CA GLU A 136 -8.81 -2.71 -6.32
C GLU A 136 -7.99 -3.06 -5.07
N VAL A 137 -6.93 -3.88 -5.19
CA VAL A 137 -6.05 -4.20 -4.05
C VAL A 137 -5.46 -2.93 -3.43
N ARG A 138 -4.95 -2.03 -4.28
CA ARG A 138 -4.41 -0.73 -3.84
C ARG A 138 -5.44 0.09 -3.10
N THR A 139 -6.64 0.19 -3.66
CA THR A 139 -7.77 0.92 -3.06
C THR A 139 -8.17 0.35 -1.71
N MET A 140 -8.32 -0.98 -1.60
CA MET A 140 -8.72 -1.63 -0.34
C MET A 140 -7.70 -1.42 0.78
N PHE A 141 -6.41 -1.40 0.47
CA PHE A 141 -5.38 -1.10 1.45
C PHE A 141 -5.31 0.38 1.86
N ALA A 142 -5.93 1.29 1.12
CA ALA A 142 -5.90 2.73 1.36
C ALA A 142 -7.20 3.32 1.96
N ILE A 143 -8.29 2.56 2.04
CA ILE A 143 -9.59 3.04 2.55
C ILE A 143 -9.42 3.59 3.97
N LEU A 144 -9.94 4.79 4.24
CA LEU A 144 -9.91 5.50 5.53
C LEU A 144 -8.50 5.58 6.17
N GLU A 145 -7.44 5.74 5.40
CA GLU A 145 -6.03 5.76 5.84
C GLU A 145 -5.57 4.46 6.54
N LEU A 146 -6.43 3.77 7.27
CA LEU A 146 -6.15 2.49 7.93
C LEU A 146 -6.18 1.34 6.93
N GLY A 147 -7.10 1.38 5.97
CA GLY A 147 -7.36 0.32 5.00
C GLY A 147 -7.79 -0.99 5.65
N THR A 148 -7.96 -2.00 4.83
CA THR A 148 -8.13 -3.38 5.31
C THR A 148 -6.78 -3.96 5.74
N ASP A 149 -6.78 -4.93 6.66
CA ASP A 149 -5.57 -5.63 7.12
C ASP A 149 -5.09 -6.66 6.09
N GLY A 150 -6.01 -7.18 5.29
CA GLY A 150 -5.70 -8.14 4.24
C GLY A 150 -6.61 -8.02 3.03
N VAL A 151 -6.12 -8.46 1.88
CA VAL A 151 -6.90 -8.56 0.65
C VAL A 151 -6.73 -9.95 0.05
N ILE A 152 -7.85 -10.60 -0.28
CA ILE A 152 -7.88 -11.84 -1.04
C ILE A 152 -8.01 -11.48 -2.51
N PHE A 153 -6.92 -11.64 -3.24
CA PHE A 153 -6.85 -11.29 -4.66
C PHE A 153 -7.03 -12.54 -5.54
N THR A 154 -8.06 -12.51 -6.40
CA THR A 154 -8.30 -13.57 -7.36
C THR A 154 -7.41 -13.35 -8.59
N ILE A 155 -6.38 -14.20 -8.71
CA ILE A 155 -5.40 -14.13 -9.80
C ILE A 155 -5.87 -14.94 -11.01
N LYS A 156 -5.75 -14.33 -12.18
CA LYS A 156 -6.03 -14.96 -13.49
C LYS A 156 -4.74 -15.25 -14.28
N ASP A 157 -3.69 -14.44 -14.02
CA ASP A 157 -2.38 -14.50 -14.66
C ASP A 157 -1.29 -14.31 -13.61
N GLU A 158 -0.24 -15.12 -13.68
CA GLU A 158 0.90 -15.11 -12.76
C GLU A 158 1.66 -13.77 -12.74
N ASN A 159 1.67 -13.02 -13.84
CA ASN A 159 2.31 -11.72 -13.94
C ASN A 159 1.72 -10.69 -12.96
N GLN A 160 0.43 -10.82 -12.62
CA GLN A 160 -0.25 -9.94 -11.66
C GLN A 160 0.34 -10.02 -10.24
N VAL A 161 0.94 -11.15 -9.88
CA VAL A 161 1.58 -11.32 -8.56
C VAL A 161 2.88 -10.55 -8.47
N SER A 162 3.66 -10.51 -9.55
CA SER A 162 4.91 -9.73 -9.58
C SER A 162 4.63 -8.23 -9.45
N GLU A 163 3.58 -7.74 -10.08
CA GLU A 163 3.13 -6.36 -9.97
C GLU A 163 2.71 -6.01 -8.54
N LEU A 164 1.96 -6.90 -7.88
CA LEU A 164 1.55 -6.72 -6.49
C LEU A 164 2.69 -6.90 -5.49
N GLY A 165 3.65 -7.77 -5.78
CA GLY A 165 4.83 -7.97 -4.94
C GLY A 165 5.59 -6.66 -4.73
N SER A 166 5.83 -5.92 -5.80
CA SER A 166 6.48 -4.61 -5.74
C SER A 166 5.69 -3.56 -4.95
N PHE A 167 4.36 -3.64 -4.96
CA PHE A 167 3.49 -2.75 -4.18
C PHE A 167 3.47 -3.08 -2.67
N LEU A 168 3.56 -4.36 -2.31
CA LEU A 168 3.54 -4.80 -0.91
C LEU A 168 4.90 -4.69 -0.24
N GLU A 169 5.96 -4.79 -1.02
CA GLU A 169 7.30 -4.49 -0.54
C GLU A 169 7.40 -2.98 -0.35
N ASN A 170 7.34 -2.54 0.92
CA ASN A 170 7.84 -1.21 1.26
C ASN A 170 9.31 -1.18 0.82
N ILE A 171 9.60 -0.54 -0.30
CA ILE A 171 10.97 -0.33 -0.73
C ILE A 171 11.60 0.55 0.34
N ASN A 172 12.44 -0.05 1.16
CA ASN A 172 13.19 0.69 2.15
C ASN A 172 14.42 1.24 1.46
N LEU A 173 14.35 2.51 1.06
CA LEU A 173 15.44 3.20 0.38
C LEU A 173 16.51 3.60 1.40
N PRO A 174 17.77 3.19 1.25
CA PRO A 174 18.83 3.56 2.19
C PRO A 174 19.15 5.06 2.04
N LEU A 175 18.58 5.89 2.91
CA LEU A 175 18.92 7.30 2.98
C LEU A 175 20.22 7.50 3.77
N GLN A 176 21.07 8.39 3.30
CA GLN A 176 22.32 8.75 3.95
C GLN A 176 22.38 10.26 4.18
N ALA A 177 23.00 10.67 5.28
CA ALA A 177 23.28 12.08 5.52
C ALA A 177 24.38 12.56 4.54
N ALA A 178 24.11 13.65 3.83
CA ALA A 178 25.07 14.29 2.95
C ALA A 178 25.61 15.58 3.57
N ARG A 179 26.88 15.91 3.31
CA ARG A 179 27.49 17.16 3.73
C ARG A 179 27.27 18.23 2.66
N ILE A 180 26.63 19.35 3.00
CA ILE A 180 26.50 20.50 2.10
C ILE A 180 27.86 21.15 1.94
N VAL A 181 28.31 21.26 0.69
CA VAL A 181 29.63 21.85 0.35
C VAL A 181 29.52 23.23 -0.30
N GLU A 182 28.40 23.55 -0.92
CA GLU A 182 28.17 24.86 -1.54
C GLU A 182 26.67 25.22 -1.52
N ILE A 183 26.39 26.48 -1.23
CA ILE A 183 25.07 27.10 -1.43
C ILE A 183 25.28 28.40 -2.20
N LYS A 184 24.60 28.53 -3.37
CA LYS A 184 24.75 29.69 -4.25
C LYS A 184 23.40 30.14 -4.79
N ASP A 185 23.14 31.44 -4.76
CA ASP A 185 22.01 32.03 -5.43
C ASP A 185 22.26 32.07 -6.96
N VAL A 186 21.30 31.54 -7.74
CA VAL A 186 21.44 31.41 -9.20
C VAL A 186 20.45 32.27 -9.98
N GLY A 187 19.69 33.12 -9.29
CA GLY A 187 18.69 34.01 -9.87
C GLY A 187 17.31 33.33 -10.09
N PRO A 188 16.45 33.97 -10.92
CA PRO A 188 15.13 33.44 -11.19
C PRO A 188 15.19 32.22 -12.09
N GLY A 189 14.29 31.28 -11.84
CA GLY A 189 14.09 30.08 -12.65
C GLY A 189 12.73 29.44 -12.37
N GLU A 190 12.39 28.41 -13.10
CA GLU A 190 11.11 27.73 -12.99
C GLU A 190 11.21 26.61 -11.97
N ARG A 191 10.38 26.71 -10.92
CA ARG A 191 10.23 25.71 -9.84
C ARG A 191 8.96 24.94 -10.03
N VAL A 192 9.05 23.62 -9.93
CA VAL A 192 7.90 22.72 -9.90
C VAL A 192 7.44 22.50 -8.47
N CYS A 193 6.14 22.70 -8.24
CA CYS A 193 5.44 22.29 -7.02
C CYS A 193 4.55 21.10 -7.36
N ILE A 194 4.72 19.99 -6.65
CA ILE A 194 3.88 18.80 -6.78
C ILE A 194 2.86 18.80 -5.64
N ASP A 195 1.57 18.80 -5.97
CA ASP A 195 0.48 18.58 -5.04
C ASP A 195 -0.01 17.14 -5.21
N THR A 196 0.08 16.35 -4.15
CA THR A 196 -0.37 14.95 -4.15
C THR A 196 -1.87 14.86 -3.85
N ALA A 197 -2.55 13.85 -4.40
CA ALA A 197 -3.94 13.54 -4.09
C ALA A 197 -4.14 12.97 -2.67
N SER A 198 -3.04 12.65 -1.98
CA SER A 198 -3.04 12.15 -0.61
C SER A 198 -2.32 13.11 0.32
N MET A 199 -2.75 13.17 1.59
CA MET A 199 -2.00 13.89 2.62
C MET A 199 -0.67 13.21 2.91
N LEU A 200 0.39 14.00 3.01
CA LEU A 200 1.73 13.54 3.39
C LEU A 200 1.94 13.74 4.89
N LYS A 201 2.66 12.82 5.49
CA LYS A 201 3.00 12.90 6.92
C LYS A 201 4.21 13.78 7.14
N MET A 202 4.37 14.24 8.37
CA MET A 202 5.59 14.90 8.81
C MET A 202 6.80 13.98 8.55
N GLY A 203 7.84 14.49 7.91
CA GLY A 203 9.02 13.71 7.51
C GLY A 203 8.92 13.05 6.13
N GLU A 204 7.77 13.05 5.48
CA GLU A 204 7.60 12.56 4.11
C GLU A 204 7.90 13.65 3.07
N GLY A 205 8.38 13.22 1.90
CA GLY A 205 8.64 14.09 0.76
C GLY A 205 8.99 13.32 -0.50
N LEU A 206 9.48 14.02 -1.51
CA LEU A 206 9.92 13.44 -2.77
C LEU A 206 11.45 13.38 -2.83
N LEU A 207 11.99 12.36 -3.48
CA LEU A 207 13.41 12.31 -3.82
C LEU A 207 13.66 13.07 -5.12
N VAL A 208 14.43 14.15 -5.04
CA VAL A 208 14.63 15.08 -6.16
C VAL A 208 16.10 15.46 -6.27
N GLY A 209 16.63 15.56 -7.49
CA GLY A 209 17.99 15.99 -7.74
C GLY A 209 18.29 16.29 -9.20
N SER A 210 19.40 16.97 -9.48
CA SER A 210 19.87 17.22 -10.84
C SER A 210 20.56 16.00 -11.49
N LYS A 211 20.82 14.95 -10.72
CA LYS A 211 21.35 13.66 -11.17
C LYS A 211 20.39 12.55 -10.76
N ALA A 212 20.16 11.59 -11.66
CA ALA A 212 19.26 10.46 -11.39
C ALA A 212 19.77 9.50 -10.29
N ASN A 213 21.07 9.46 -10.07
CA ASN A 213 21.73 8.61 -9.06
C ASN A 213 22.08 9.33 -7.74
N PHE A 214 21.74 10.62 -7.61
CA PHE A 214 21.94 11.40 -6.39
C PHE A 214 20.75 12.34 -6.16
N LEU A 215 19.84 11.91 -5.31
CA LEU A 215 18.58 12.61 -5.04
C LEU A 215 18.51 13.04 -3.57
N PHE A 216 17.97 14.22 -3.33
CA PHE A 216 17.68 14.75 -2.00
C PHE A 216 16.25 14.44 -1.59
N LEU A 217 16.02 14.13 -0.32
CA LEU A 217 14.67 14.10 0.23
C LEU A 217 14.17 15.55 0.45
N ILE A 218 13.27 15.99 -0.42
CA ILE A 218 12.61 17.30 -0.32
C ILE A 218 11.33 17.14 0.47
N HIS A 219 11.29 17.71 1.66
CA HIS A 219 10.18 17.62 2.61
C HIS A 219 8.91 18.31 2.08
N ASN A 220 7.75 17.78 2.43
CA ASN A 220 6.47 18.44 2.14
C ASN A 220 6.26 19.71 2.99
N GLU A 221 5.28 20.53 2.61
CA GLU A 221 4.94 21.78 3.33
C GLU A 221 4.08 21.55 4.58
N SER A 222 4.28 20.49 5.36
CA SER A 222 3.54 20.29 6.63
C SER A 222 4.00 21.21 7.75
N VAL A 223 5.20 21.80 7.64
CA VAL A 223 5.66 22.84 8.54
C VAL A 223 5.28 24.20 7.96
N GLY A 224 4.34 24.87 8.59
CA GLY A 224 3.95 26.24 8.22
C GLY A 224 5.00 27.28 8.63
N SER A 225 4.79 28.50 8.19
CA SER A 225 5.53 29.68 8.62
C SER A 225 4.58 30.77 9.09
N SER A 226 5.10 31.88 9.59
CA SER A 226 4.29 33.08 9.91
C SER A 226 3.54 33.64 8.71
N PHE A 227 3.95 33.28 7.49
CA PHE A 227 3.37 33.79 6.24
C PHE A 227 2.57 32.76 5.44
N THR A 228 2.66 31.47 5.77
CA THR A 228 2.02 30.40 5.01
C THR A 228 1.43 29.34 5.92
N SER A 229 0.17 28.99 5.69
CA SER A 229 -0.45 27.83 6.35
C SER A 229 0.17 26.54 5.86
N PRO A 230 0.24 25.48 6.70
CA PRO A 230 0.70 24.15 6.31
C PRO A 230 -0.09 23.60 5.12
N ARG A 231 0.61 22.95 4.21
CA ARG A 231 0.04 22.24 3.05
C ARG A 231 0.65 20.85 2.96
N PRO A 232 0.22 19.92 3.79
CA PRO A 232 0.83 18.59 3.88
C PRO A 232 0.62 17.71 2.65
N PHE A 233 0.02 18.20 1.59
CA PHE A 233 -0.08 17.57 0.28
C PHE A 233 0.90 18.15 -0.74
N ARG A 234 1.67 19.21 -0.41
CA ARG A 234 2.55 19.92 -1.33
C ARG A 234 4.02 19.65 -1.06
N VAL A 235 4.77 19.39 -2.14
CA VAL A 235 6.23 19.42 -2.15
C VAL A 235 6.72 20.48 -3.14
N ASN A 236 7.50 21.44 -2.66
CA ASN A 236 8.24 22.38 -3.53
C ASN A 236 9.46 21.64 -4.08
N ALA A 237 9.24 20.86 -5.13
CA ALA A 237 10.16 19.80 -5.52
C ALA A 237 11.53 20.33 -5.99
N GLY A 238 11.55 21.33 -6.88
CA GLY A 238 12.81 21.86 -7.39
C GLY A 238 12.68 22.46 -8.79
N ALA A 239 13.77 22.68 -9.47
CA ALA A 239 13.79 23.21 -10.82
C ALA A 239 13.23 22.21 -11.83
N VAL A 240 12.65 22.71 -12.93
CA VAL A 240 12.00 21.91 -14.00
C VAL A 240 12.85 20.76 -14.54
N TYR A 241 14.18 20.94 -14.58
CA TYR A 241 15.15 19.95 -15.07
C TYR A 241 15.58 18.91 -14.04
N CYS A 242 15.15 19.03 -12.77
CA CYS A 242 15.46 18.03 -11.76
C CYS A 242 14.68 16.74 -12.00
N TYR A 243 15.28 15.63 -11.61
CA TYR A 243 14.66 14.31 -11.63
C TYR A 243 13.89 14.07 -10.34
N THR A 244 12.82 13.28 -10.41
CA THR A 244 12.16 12.66 -9.26
C THR A 244 12.06 11.16 -9.45
N LEU A 245 12.05 10.40 -8.32
CA LEU A 245 11.94 8.94 -8.34
C LEU A 245 10.49 8.52 -8.54
N LEU A 246 10.27 7.55 -9.41
CA LEU A 246 8.98 6.90 -9.68
C LEU A 246 8.86 5.56 -8.94
N PRO A 247 7.65 5.01 -8.79
CA PRO A 247 7.42 3.74 -8.11
C PRO A 247 8.12 2.53 -8.73
N ASP A 248 8.38 2.56 -10.05
CA ASP A 248 9.08 1.51 -10.80
C ASP A 248 10.62 1.60 -10.67
N GLY A 249 11.13 2.51 -9.84
CA GLY A 249 12.56 2.73 -9.62
C GLY A 249 13.25 3.59 -10.68
N LYS A 250 12.51 4.01 -11.72
CA LYS A 250 13.02 4.95 -12.73
C LYS A 250 12.94 6.39 -12.23
N THR A 251 13.55 7.29 -12.96
CA THR A 251 13.45 8.72 -12.73
C THR A 251 12.77 9.42 -13.91
N LYS A 252 12.12 10.54 -13.62
CA LYS A 252 11.46 11.40 -14.61
C LYS A 252 11.79 12.85 -14.29
N TYR A 253 11.89 13.70 -15.31
CA TYR A 253 12.02 15.14 -15.07
C TYR A 253 10.78 15.70 -14.37
N LEU A 254 10.98 16.63 -13.45
CA LEU A 254 9.86 17.30 -12.76
C LEU A 254 8.92 18.00 -13.74
N SER A 255 9.45 18.55 -14.84
CA SER A 255 8.64 19.19 -15.91
C SER A 255 7.70 18.23 -16.64
N GLU A 256 7.96 16.92 -16.58
CA GLU A 256 7.17 15.89 -17.24
C GLU A 256 6.17 15.21 -16.29
N VAL A 257 6.17 15.60 -15.02
CA VAL A 257 5.24 15.05 -14.02
C VAL A 257 3.89 15.77 -14.14
N GLU A 258 2.87 15.04 -14.53
CA GLU A 258 1.52 15.55 -14.77
C GLU A 258 0.52 15.05 -13.72
N SER A 259 -0.66 15.66 -13.68
CA SER A 259 -1.79 15.17 -12.86
C SER A 259 -2.16 13.75 -13.27
N GLY A 260 -2.40 12.88 -12.30
CA GLY A 260 -2.64 11.45 -12.50
C GLY A 260 -1.37 10.58 -12.54
N ALA A 261 -0.18 11.17 -12.67
CA ALA A 261 1.07 10.43 -12.58
C ALA A 261 1.31 9.90 -11.16
N GLU A 262 1.99 8.77 -11.05
CA GLU A 262 2.40 8.20 -9.77
C GLU A 262 3.83 8.60 -9.44
N VAL A 263 4.09 9.01 -8.20
CA VAL A 263 5.42 9.35 -7.70
C VAL A 263 5.71 8.64 -6.40
N MET A 264 7.00 8.44 -6.10
CA MET A 264 7.46 7.80 -4.87
C MET A 264 7.61 8.85 -3.77
N VAL A 265 6.83 8.73 -2.71
CA VAL A 265 7.01 9.48 -1.46
C VAL A 265 7.86 8.66 -0.51
N VAL A 266 8.81 9.31 0.14
CA VAL A 266 9.76 8.67 1.06
C VAL A 266 9.78 9.45 2.37
N ASN A 267 9.86 8.76 3.50
CA ASN A 267 10.09 9.39 4.79
C ASN A 267 11.58 9.39 5.15
N ARG A 268 11.95 10.10 6.20
CA ARG A 268 13.35 10.24 6.66
C ARG A 268 14.00 8.91 7.09
N GLU A 269 13.21 7.87 7.40
CA GLU A 269 13.67 6.52 7.70
C GLU A 269 13.87 5.66 6.43
N GLY A 270 13.59 6.23 5.23
CA GLY A 270 13.70 5.52 3.97
C GLY A 270 12.48 4.71 3.58
N VAL A 271 11.44 4.66 4.43
CA VAL A 271 10.20 3.94 4.10
C VAL A 271 9.46 4.72 3.02
N SER A 272 9.20 4.04 1.90
CA SER A 272 8.56 4.65 0.73
C SER A 272 7.12 4.18 0.55
N ARG A 273 6.34 4.98 -0.16
CA ARG A 273 5.01 4.65 -0.66
C ARG A 273 4.71 5.40 -1.94
N GLN A 274 3.87 4.82 -2.75
CA GLN A 274 3.37 5.41 -3.98
C GLN A 274 2.20 6.36 -3.68
N VAL A 275 2.18 7.51 -4.38
CA VAL A 275 1.06 8.46 -4.33
C VAL A 275 0.76 9.02 -5.72
N VAL A 276 -0.49 9.39 -5.95
CA VAL A 276 -0.92 10.03 -7.20
C VAL A 276 -0.72 11.54 -7.11
N VAL A 277 -0.23 12.12 -8.17
CA VAL A 277 -0.12 13.57 -8.36
C VAL A 277 -1.50 14.14 -8.68
N GLY A 278 -2.03 14.99 -7.81
CA GLY A 278 -3.27 15.72 -8.05
C GLY A 278 -3.06 16.92 -8.96
N ARG A 279 -1.93 17.61 -8.81
CA ARG A 279 -1.56 18.78 -9.61
C ARG A 279 -0.05 18.97 -9.66
N SER A 280 0.48 19.29 -10.83
CA SER A 280 1.81 19.84 -11.02
C SER A 280 1.71 21.32 -11.40
N LYS A 281 2.47 22.19 -10.72
CA LYS A 281 2.45 23.62 -10.94
C LYS A 281 3.87 24.14 -11.13
N ILE A 282 4.09 24.90 -12.21
CA ILE A 282 5.37 25.55 -12.51
C ILE A 282 5.26 27.04 -12.20
N GLU A 283 6.20 27.57 -11.44
CA GLU A 283 6.24 28.98 -11.01
C GLU A 283 7.64 29.54 -11.14
N THR A 284 7.78 30.74 -11.67
CA THR A 284 9.03 31.48 -11.64
C THR A 284 9.36 31.92 -10.21
N ARG A 285 10.51 31.49 -9.68
CA ARG A 285 10.96 31.77 -8.32
C ARG A 285 12.48 32.02 -8.30
N PRO A 286 13.02 32.77 -7.33
CA PRO A 286 14.44 32.76 -7.04
C PRO A 286 14.88 31.34 -6.70
N LEU A 287 15.91 30.85 -7.39
CA LEU A 287 16.47 29.52 -7.19
C LEU A 287 17.80 29.61 -6.46
N ARG A 288 18.10 28.56 -5.71
CA ARG A 288 19.34 28.38 -4.98
C ARG A 288 19.93 27.01 -5.32
N LEU A 289 21.19 27.02 -5.78
CA LEU A 289 21.94 25.80 -6.01
C LEU A 289 22.47 25.30 -4.66
N ILE A 290 22.19 24.05 -4.36
CA ILE A 290 22.73 23.35 -3.19
C ILE A 290 23.53 22.17 -3.70
N LYS A 291 24.84 22.14 -3.39
CA LYS A 291 25.70 20.99 -3.63
C LYS A 291 25.99 20.27 -2.33
N ALA A 292 25.93 18.97 -2.39
CA ALA A 292 26.28 18.12 -1.26
C ALA A 292 27.15 16.94 -1.71
N GLU A 293 27.88 16.36 -0.79
CA GLU A 293 28.72 15.20 -1.04
C GLU A 293 28.45 14.08 -0.03
N ILE A 294 28.59 12.85 -0.49
CA ILE A 294 28.63 11.64 0.31
C ILE A 294 29.89 10.87 -0.08
N LYS A 295 30.80 10.64 0.88
CA LYS A 295 32.05 9.87 0.67
C LYS A 295 32.88 10.34 -0.56
N GLY A 296 32.87 11.63 -0.87
CA GLY A 296 33.60 12.21 -2.00
C GLY A 296 32.86 12.23 -3.34
N GLU A 297 31.66 11.71 -3.43
CA GLU A 297 30.74 11.86 -4.59
C GLU A 297 29.85 13.09 -4.41
N GLN A 298 29.72 13.91 -5.47
CA GLN A 298 28.89 15.14 -5.49
C GLN A 298 27.73 15.04 -6.47
#